data_03ef0dbeaaf05de14cca2720606360b3
#
_entry.id   03ef0dbeaaf05de14cca2720606360b3
#
_cell.length_a   1.000
_cell.length_b   1.000
_cell.length_c   1.000
_cell.angle_alpha   90.00
_cell.angle_beta   90.00
_cell.angle_gamma   90.00
#
_symmetry.space_group_name_H-M   'P 1'
#
loop_
_entity.id
_entity.type
_entity.pdbx_description
1 polymer ?
#
loop_
_entity_poly.entity_id
_entity_poly.type
_entity_poly.pdbx_seq_one_letter_code
_entity_poly.pdbx_strand_id
1 'polypeptide(L)'
;VLFPALEEVGIFGPTQVMLMEHETMREMKHDLKSQTGSADGDWSVRVDKVSQLISELCNMLRQHIDKENNILYPMALQSITADTQWEEMRIRCDEIGYCCFCPETQKELDGASI
;
A
#
# COMPACT_ATOMS: atom_id res chain seq x y z
N VAL A 1 -4.44 8.08 -4.63
CA VAL A 1 -4.07 8.76 -5.89
C VAL A 1 -4.34 7.85 -7.09
N LEU A 2 -3.80 6.63 -7.11
CA LEU A 2 -3.94 5.72 -8.24
C LEU A 2 -5.38 5.21 -8.43
N PHE A 3 -6.07 4.83 -7.35
CA PHE A 3 -7.39 4.22 -7.44
C PHE A 3 -8.45 5.13 -8.07
N PRO A 4 -8.58 6.41 -7.69
CA PRO A 4 -9.49 7.31 -8.38
C PRO A 4 -9.18 7.45 -9.88
N ALA A 5 -7.91 7.48 -10.25
CA ALA A 5 -7.50 7.56 -11.66
C ALA A 5 -7.89 6.30 -12.45
N LEU A 6 -7.79 5.11 -11.84
CA LEU A 6 -8.26 3.86 -12.44
C LEU A 6 -9.79 3.84 -12.59
N GLU A 7 -10.52 4.33 -11.61
CA GLU A 7 -11.97 4.42 -11.65
C GLU A 7 -12.45 5.37 -12.76
N GLU A 8 -11.75 6.48 -12.98
CA GLU A 8 -12.03 7.40 -14.07
C GLU A 8 -11.95 6.75 -15.47
N VAL A 9 -11.06 5.76 -15.64
CA VAL A 9 -10.94 4.99 -16.87
C VAL A 9 -11.77 3.70 -16.88
N GLY A 10 -12.66 3.53 -15.89
CA GLY A 10 -13.66 2.45 -15.85
C GLY A 10 -13.21 1.17 -15.16
N ILE A 11 -12.14 1.22 -14.37
CA ILE A 11 -11.63 0.06 -13.61
C ILE A 11 -12.07 0.18 -12.15
N PHE A 12 -13.04 -0.65 -11.74
CA PHE A 12 -13.63 -0.62 -10.39
C PHE A 12 -13.36 -1.88 -9.57
N GLY A 13 -13.43 -3.06 -10.17
CA GLY A 13 -13.31 -4.34 -9.46
C GLY A 13 -12.00 -4.48 -8.70
N PRO A 14 -10.83 -4.40 -9.34
CA PRO A 14 -9.54 -4.49 -8.69
C PRO A 14 -9.30 -3.43 -7.61
N THR A 15 -9.73 -2.20 -7.83
CA THR A 15 -9.58 -1.11 -6.85
C THR A 15 -10.41 -1.37 -5.60
N GLN A 16 -11.62 -1.89 -5.73
CA GLN A 16 -12.48 -2.24 -4.60
C GLN A 16 -11.88 -3.36 -3.75
N VAL A 17 -11.34 -4.40 -4.38
CA VAL A 17 -10.65 -5.49 -3.68
C VAL A 17 -9.45 -4.96 -2.90
N MET A 18 -8.65 -4.08 -3.51
CA MET A 18 -7.49 -3.47 -2.84
C MET A 18 -7.91 -2.62 -1.63
N LEU A 19 -8.97 -1.84 -1.74
CA LEU A 19 -9.49 -1.03 -0.63
C LEU A 19 -10.01 -1.90 0.52
N MET A 20 -10.69 -2.99 0.23
CA MET A 20 -11.14 -3.96 1.24
C MET A 20 -9.95 -4.62 1.95
N GLU A 21 -8.92 -5.00 1.21
CA GLU A 21 -7.70 -5.56 1.78
C GLU A 21 -6.96 -4.54 2.66
N HIS A 22 -6.88 -3.28 2.24
CA HIS A 22 -6.32 -2.20 3.07
C HIS A 22 -7.06 -2.04 4.39
N GLU A 23 -8.40 -2.10 4.37
CA GLU A 23 -9.21 -2.01 5.58
C GLU A 23 -8.95 -3.18 6.51
N THR A 24 -8.95 -4.40 5.98
CA THR A 24 -8.63 -5.60 6.75
C THR A 24 -7.24 -5.52 7.39
N MET A 25 -6.24 -5.06 6.65
CA MET A 25 -4.88 -4.89 7.18
C MET A 25 -4.80 -3.80 8.25
N ARG A 26 -5.59 -2.72 8.15
CA ARG A 26 -5.68 -1.71 9.23
C ARG A 26 -6.28 -2.29 10.50
N GLU A 27 -7.31 -3.10 10.39
CA GLU A 27 -7.90 -3.81 11.53
C GLU A 27 -6.90 -4.76 12.19
N MET A 28 -6.18 -5.55 11.39
CA MET A 28 -5.12 -6.44 11.88
C MET A 28 -4.01 -5.68 12.58
N LYS A 29 -3.59 -4.55 12.03
CA LYS A 29 -2.59 -3.66 12.64
C LYS A 29 -3.09 -3.08 13.95
N HIS A 30 -4.36 -2.71 14.03
CA HIS A 30 -4.99 -2.21 15.25
C HIS A 30 -5.03 -3.30 16.33
N ASP A 31 -5.43 -4.51 15.99
CA ASP A 31 -5.45 -5.65 16.91
C ASP A 31 -4.04 -5.98 17.42
N LEU A 32 -3.05 -5.98 16.53
CA LEU A 32 -1.65 -6.18 16.90
C LEU A 32 -1.18 -5.13 17.91
N LYS A 33 -1.50 -3.86 17.67
CA LYS A 33 -1.17 -2.75 18.57
C LYS A 33 -1.84 -2.91 19.93
N SER A 34 -3.12 -3.34 19.96
CA SER A 34 -3.85 -3.60 21.21
C SER A 34 -3.22 -4.74 22.00
N GLN A 35 -2.81 -5.83 21.35
CA GLN A 35 -2.17 -6.97 22.01
C GLN A 35 -0.78 -6.64 22.56
N THR A 36 -0.02 -5.82 21.87
CA THR A 36 1.32 -5.40 22.33
C THR A 36 1.29 -4.31 23.40
N GLY A 37 0.24 -3.50 23.41
CA GLY A 37 0.07 -2.41 24.40
C GLY A 37 -0.56 -2.84 25.71
N SER A 38 -1.14 -4.06 25.80
CA SER A 38 -1.77 -4.56 27.02
C SER A 38 -0.74 -5.24 27.93
N ALA A 39 -0.77 -4.90 29.21
CA ALA A 39 0.08 -5.55 30.24
C ALA A 39 -0.65 -6.71 30.94
N ASP A 40 -1.92 -6.95 30.64
CA ASP A 40 -2.77 -7.94 31.30
C ASP A 40 -2.67 -9.31 30.64
N GLY A 41 -2.71 -10.37 31.46
CA GLY A 41 -2.78 -11.75 31.03
C GLY A 41 -1.43 -12.49 31.04
N ASP A 42 -1.50 -13.77 30.67
CA ASP A 42 -0.33 -14.66 30.61
C ASP A 42 0.57 -14.27 29.43
N TRP A 43 1.85 -14.10 29.71
CA TRP A 43 2.88 -13.74 28.74
C TRP A 43 2.97 -14.72 27.56
N SER A 44 2.93 -16.03 27.84
CA SER A 44 3.03 -17.05 26.80
C SER A 44 1.83 -17.04 25.83
N VAL A 45 0.62 -16.84 26.35
CA VAL A 45 -0.59 -16.70 25.52
C VAL A 45 -0.53 -15.43 24.65
N ARG A 46 -0.03 -14.35 25.20
CA ARG A 46 0.13 -13.08 24.46
C ARG A 46 1.17 -13.20 23.35
N VAL A 47 2.29 -13.83 23.62
CA VAL A 47 3.35 -14.07 22.61
C VAL A 47 2.82 -14.91 21.46
N ASP A 48 2.08 -15.97 21.73
CA ASP A 48 1.48 -16.83 20.70
C ASP A 48 0.48 -16.05 19.85
N LYS A 49 -0.36 -15.23 20.48
CA LYS A 49 -1.37 -14.41 19.81
C LYS A 49 -0.73 -13.35 18.92
N VAL A 50 0.29 -12.66 19.41
CA VAL A 50 1.05 -11.66 18.65
C VAL A 50 1.77 -12.32 17.47
N SER A 51 2.41 -13.47 17.66
CA SER A 51 3.06 -14.24 16.60
C SER A 51 2.08 -14.65 15.49
N GLN A 52 0.89 -15.11 15.86
CA GLN A 52 -0.15 -15.47 14.92
C GLN A 52 -0.62 -14.26 14.11
N LEU A 53 -0.89 -13.12 14.76
CA LEU A 53 -1.31 -11.89 14.09
C LEU A 53 -0.24 -11.37 13.13
N ILE A 54 1.02 -11.41 13.52
CA ILE A 54 2.14 -11.01 12.65
C ILE A 54 2.20 -11.92 11.42
N SER A 55 2.09 -13.22 11.58
CA SER A 55 2.12 -14.18 10.47
C SER A 55 0.97 -13.96 9.49
N GLU A 56 -0.24 -13.77 9.99
CA GLU A 56 -1.42 -13.49 9.17
C GLU A 56 -1.29 -12.16 8.40
N LEU A 57 -0.84 -11.11 9.08
CA LEU A 57 -0.62 -9.79 8.47
C LEU A 57 0.46 -9.86 7.38
N CYS A 58 1.58 -10.51 7.64
CA CYS A 58 2.66 -10.68 6.66
C CYS A 58 2.19 -11.46 5.43
N ASN A 59 1.43 -12.53 5.62
CA ASN A 59 0.89 -13.33 4.52
C ASN A 59 -0.09 -12.52 3.67
N MET A 60 -1.00 -11.80 4.29
CA MET A 60 -1.93 -10.92 3.60
C MET A 60 -1.21 -9.81 2.83
N LEU A 61 -0.22 -9.18 3.44
CA LEU A 61 0.57 -8.12 2.81
C LEU A 61 1.35 -8.63 1.59
N ARG A 62 1.95 -9.82 1.67
CA ARG A 62 2.64 -10.43 0.53
C ARG A 62 1.68 -10.70 -0.63
N GLN A 63 0.51 -11.27 -0.36
CA GLN A 63 -0.51 -11.50 -1.38
C GLN A 63 -1.02 -10.19 -1.99
N HIS A 64 -1.18 -9.17 -1.18
CA HIS A 64 -1.57 -7.83 -1.62
C HIS A 64 -0.53 -7.21 -2.55
N ILE A 65 0.74 -7.27 -2.18
CA ILE A 65 1.86 -6.79 -3.00
C ILE A 65 1.94 -7.56 -4.34
N ASP A 66 1.75 -8.87 -4.32
CA ASP A 66 1.72 -9.69 -5.54
C ASP A 66 0.59 -9.26 -6.49
N LYS A 67 -0.58 -8.94 -5.96
CA LYS A 67 -1.70 -8.40 -6.76
C LYS A 67 -1.38 -7.02 -7.34
N GLU A 68 -0.77 -6.14 -6.56
CA GLU A 68 -0.33 -4.83 -7.05
C GLU A 68 0.66 -4.97 -8.20
N ASN A 69 1.70 -5.77 -8.00
CA ASN A 69 2.79 -5.92 -8.97
C ASN A 69 2.37 -6.65 -10.25
N ASN A 70 1.52 -7.67 -10.14
CA ASN A 70 1.18 -8.55 -11.26
C ASN A 70 -0.15 -8.23 -11.94
N ILE A 71 -1.04 -7.52 -11.28
CA ILE A 71 -2.38 -7.21 -11.79
C ILE A 71 -2.62 -5.70 -11.87
N LEU A 72 -2.54 -5.00 -10.73
CA LEU A 72 -2.97 -3.61 -10.64
C LEU A 72 -2.06 -2.67 -11.43
N TYR A 73 -0.76 -2.73 -11.23
CA TYR A 73 0.18 -1.84 -11.92
C TYR A 73 0.27 -2.10 -13.43
N PRO A 74 0.34 -3.35 -13.92
CA PRO A 74 0.25 -3.60 -15.35
C PRO A 74 -1.07 -3.11 -15.97
N MET A 75 -2.18 -3.28 -15.27
CA MET A 75 -3.48 -2.79 -15.71
C MET A 75 -3.52 -1.26 -15.76
N ALA A 76 -2.93 -0.59 -14.78
CA ALA A 76 -2.83 0.86 -14.76
C ALA A 76 -1.99 1.39 -15.93
N LEU A 77 -0.86 0.75 -16.23
CA LEU A 77 -0.01 1.12 -17.36
C LEU A 77 -0.71 0.95 -18.72
N GLN A 78 -1.60 -0.04 -18.84
CA GLN A 78 -2.37 -0.28 -20.07
C GLN A 78 -3.56 0.66 -20.20
N SER A 79 -4.17 1.05 -19.10
CA SER A 79 -5.46 1.77 -19.09
C SER A 79 -5.30 3.28 -18.98
N ILE A 80 -4.29 3.75 -18.27
CA ILE A 80 -3.96 5.17 -18.15
C ILE A 80 -2.87 5.49 -19.17
N THR A 81 -3.30 5.99 -20.33
CA THR A 81 -2.42 6.23 -21.49
C THR A 81 -1.94 7.66 -21.62
N ALA A 82 -2.60 8.61 -20.93
CA ALA A 82 -2.24 10.02 -21.02
C ALA A 82 -1.10 10.37 -20.04
N ASP A 83 0.01 10.87 -20.55
CA ASP A 83 1.15 11.31 -19.74
C ASP A 83 0.77 12.40 -18.74
N THR A 84 -0.20 13.23 -19.09
CA THR A 84 -0.73 14.29 -18.22
C THR A 84 -1.37 13.73 -16.94
N GLN A 85 -2.08 12.59 -17.04
CA GLN A 85 -2.67 11.93 -15.86
C GLN A 85 -1.60 11.38 -14.92
N TRP A 86 -0.53 10.81 -15.47
CA TRP A 86 0.61 10.34 -14.66
C TRP A 86 1.31 11.51 -13.96
N GLU A 87 1.49 12.63 -14.64
CA GLU A 87 2.10 13.81 -14.06
C GLU A 87 1.24 14.43 -12.96
N GLU A 88 -0.08 14.50 -13.16
CA GLU A 88 -1.02 14.94 -12.12
C GLU A 88 -0.98 14.05 -10.88
N MET A 89 -0.92 12.72 -11.07
CA MET A 89 -0.77 11.77 -9.97
C MET A 89 0.55 11.96 -9.22
N ARG A 90 1.64 12.20 -9.95
CA ARG A 90 2.94 12.50 -9.34
C ARG A 90 2.87 13.74 -8.46
N ILE A 91 2.30 14.81 -8.96
CA ILE A 91 2.12 16.07 -8.22
C ILE A 91 1.30 15.82 -6.95
N ARG A 92 0.20 15.09 -7.05
CA ARG A 92 -0.62 14.75 -5.87
C ARG A 92 0.13 13.90 -4.84
N CYS A 93 0.96 12.97 -5.28
CA CYS A 93 1.81 12.21 -4.37
C CYS A 93 2.81 13.12 -3.65
N ASP A 94 3.41 14.06 -4.34
CA ASP A 94 4.32 15.03 -3.75
C ASP A 94 3.62 15.93 -2.72
N GLU A 95 2.38 16.33 -2.99
CA GLU A 95 1.56 17.12 -2.06
C GLU A 95 1.19 16.35 -0.78
N ILE A 96 0.83 15.08 -0.92
CA ILE A 96 0.49 14.19 0.21
C ILE A 96 1.74 13.88 1.04
N GLY A 97 2.87 13.72 0.38
CA GLY A 97 4.14 13.36 0.98
C GLY A 97 4.38 11.86 1.05
N TYR A 98 5.58 11.52 1.46
CA TYR A 98 6.08 10.15 1.57
C TYR A 98 6.50 9.88 3.01
N CYS A 99 6.41 8.61 3.47
CA CYS A 99 6.70 8.26 4.87
C CYS A 99 8.18 8.46 5.24
N CYS A 100 9.02 7.53 4.82
CA CYS A 100 10.44 7.51 5.15
C CYS A 100 11.33 7.54 3.91
N PHE A 101 10.73 7.57 2.75
CA PHE A 101 11.42 7.54 1.46
C PHE A 101 10.78 8.55 0.53
N CYS A 102 11.58 9.42 -0.04
CA CYS A 102 11.16 10.32 -1.09
C CYS A 102 11.79 9.87 -2.41
N PRO A 103 10.99 9.54 -3.44
CA PRO A 103 11.54 9.20 -4.74
C PRO A 103 12.35 10.37 -5.31
N GLU A 104 13.49 10.08 -5.87
CA GLU A 104 14.31 11.08 -6.55
C GLU A 104 13.58 11.62 -7.77
N THR A 105 13.63 12.91 -7.97
CA THR A 105 13.09 13.52 -9.18
C THR A 105 14.03 13.26 -10.36
N GLN A 106 13.48 13.22 -11.57
CA GLN A 106 14.29 13.06 -12.78
C GLN A 106 15.43 14.08 -12.86
N LYS A 107 15.19 15.27 -12.36
CA LYS A 107 16.18 16.36 -12.33
C LYS A 107 17.36 16.04 -11.39
N GLU A 108 17.11 15.35 -10.29
CA GLU A 108 18.15 14.90 -9.36
C GLU A 108 18.95 13.74 -9.96
N LEU A 109 18.27 12.83 -10.65
CA LEU A 109 18.91 11.72 -11.37
C LEU A 109 19.84 12.24 -12.49
N ASP A 110 19.38 13.22 -13.26
CA ASP A 110 20.18 13.87 -14.31
C ASP A 110 21.39 14.63 -13.71
N GLY A 111 21.24 15.19 -12.52
CA GLY A 111 22.32 15.85 -11.77
C GLY A 111 23.31 14.88 -11.11
N ALA A 112 22.88 13.67 -10.76
CA ALA A 112 23.70 12.64 -10.13
C ALA A 112 24.54 11.83 -11.11
N SER A 113 24.38 12.02 -12.40
CA SER A 113 25.10 11.31 -13.46
C SER A 113 26.46 11.91 -13.84
N ILE A 114 26.99 12.74 -12.97
CA ILE A 114 28.31 13.36 -13.16
C ILE A 114 29.41 12.49 -12.55
#